data_8be9ef3fa91dbf5ab6c9b4cd21a23f0d
#
_entry.id   8be9ef3fa91dbf5ab6c9b4cd21a23f0d
#
_cell.length_a   1.000
_cell.length_b   1.000
_cell.length_c   1.000
_cell.angle_alpha   90.00
_cell.angle_beta   90.00
_cell.angle_gamma   90.00
#
_symmetry.space_group_name_H-M   'P 1'
#
loop_
_entity.id
_entity.type
_entity.pdbx_description
1 polymer ?
#
loop_
_entity_poly.entity_id
_entity_poly.type
_entity_poly.pdbx_seq_one_letter_code
_entity_poly.pdbx_strand_id
1 'polypeptide(L)'
;PTITIKFDNSATFETNLERIITQKWIALFPNGIESWSEHRRTGYPKLLPVVVNKGRNVSTEAGMRRLMYPNEEYTQNSFHLNNAINVLIKESSNNQGGDTGGTHVWWDRKANE
;
A
#
# COMPACT_ATOMS: atom_id res chain seq x y z
N PRO A 1 15.07 -4.17 15.61
CA PRO A 1 13.93 -4.07 16.50
C PRO A 1 13.32 -5.43 16.72
N THR A 2 13.16 -5.83 17.99
CA THR A 2 12.55 -7.11 18.34
C THR A 2 11.04 -6.87 18.45
N ILE A 3 10.26 -7.40 17.52
CA ILE A 3 8.80 -7.32 17.61
C ILE A 3 8.33 -8.41 18.57
N THR A 4 7.78 -8.01 19.70
CA THR A 4 7.21 -8.93 20.68
C THR A 4 5.89 -9.48 20.15
N ILE A 5 5.75 -10.79 20.09
CA ILE A 5 4.58 -11.48 19.54
C ILE A 5 3.37 -11.39 20.49
N LYS A 6 3.62 -11.35 21.80
CA LYS A 6 2.59 -11.43 22.83
C LYS A 6 1.72 -10.18 22.84
N PHE A 7 0.40 -10.35 22.76
CA PHE A 7 -0.58 -9.29 23.03
C PHE A 7 -0.42 -8.76 24.46
N ASP A 8 -0.49 -7.46 24.63
CA ASP A 8 -0.30 -6.81 25.91
C ASP A 8 -1.43 -5.78 26.12
N ASN A 9 -2.25 -6.02 27.15
CA ASN A 9 -3.37 -5.14 27.48
C ASN A 9 -2.95 -3.73 27.90
N SER A 10 -1.68 -3.56 28.33
CA SER A 10 -1.11 -2.26 28.70
C SER A 10 -0.50 -1.49 27.55
N ALA A 11 -0.28 -2.14 26.39
CA ALA A 11 0.27 -1.51 25.21
C ALA A 11 -0.78 -0.68 24.46
N THR A 12 -0.31 0.27 23.64
CA THR A 12 -1.20 1.08 22.80
C THR A 12 -1.90 0.22 21.74
N PHE A 13 -3.02 0.71 21.22
CA PHE A 13 -3.72 0.08 20.11
C PHE A 13 -2.79 -0.18 18.92
N GLU A 14 -2.00 0.82 18.53
CA GLU A 14 -1.07 0.71 17.39
C GLU A 14 0.01 -0.37 17.61
N THR A 15 0.56 -0.45 18.81
CA THR A 15 1.55 -1.49 19.15
C THR A 15 0.95 -2.89 19.05
N ASN A 16 -0.28 -3.08 19.53
CA ASN A 16 -0.95 -4.37 19.44
C ASN A 16 -1.39 -4.67 18.00
N LEU A 17 -1.81 -3.66 17.23
CA LEU A 17 -2.12 -3.81 15.82
C LEU A 17 -0.90 -4.28 15.03
N GLU A 18 0.26 -3.66 15.24
CA GLU A 18 1.53 -4.08 14.59
C GLU A 18 1.86 -5.54 14.90
N ARG A 19 1.69 -5.98 16.15
CA ARG A 19 1.93 -7.36 16.57
C ARG A 19 1.00 -8.34 15.83
N ILE A 20 -0.30 -8.03 15.81
CA ILE A 20 -1.32 -8.88 15.16
C ILE A 20 -1.06 -8.96 13.65
N ILE A 21 -0.84 -7.83 13.00
CA ILE A 21 -0.64 -7.78 11.55
C ILE A 21 0.67 -8.44 11.15
N THR A 22 1.71 -8.32 11.96
CA THR A 22 2.98 -9.03 11.70
C THR A 22 2.79 -10.55 11.75
N GLN A 23 2.00 -11.06 12.71
CA GLN A 23 1.66 -12.49 12.75
C GLN A 23 0.79 -12.92 11.57
N LYS A 24 -0.19 -12.09 11.20
CA LYS A 24 -1.02 -12.31 10.01
C LYS A 24 -0.17 -12.35 8.74
N TRP A 25 0.79 -11.44 8.60
CA TRP A 25 1.72 -11.41 7.47
C TRP A 25 2.47 -12.73 7.31
N ILE A 26 3.00 -13.27 8.40
CA ILE A 26 3.72 -14.56 8.40
C ILE A 26 2.76 -15.70 8.05
N ALA A 27 1.58 -15.72 8.65
CA ALA A 27 0.58 -16.78 8.43
C ALA A 27 0.00 -16.77 7.00
N LEU A 28 -0.01 -15.64 6.34
CA LEU A 28 -0.51 -15.49 4.96
C LEU A 28 0.46 -16.04 3.90
N PHE A 29 1.68 -16.46 4.27
CA PHE A 29 2.59 -17.07 3.29
C PHE A 29 1.99 -18.36 2.71
N PRO A 30 1.94 -18.54 1.37
CA PRO A 30 2.49 -17.70 0.29
C PRO A 30 1.47 -16.74 -0.37
N ASN A 31 0.37 -16.33 0.28
CA ASN A 31 -0.63 -15.46 -0.28
C ASN A 31 -0.14 -13.98 -0.27
N GLY A 32 0.66 -13.62 -1.26
CA GLY A 32 1.26 -12.29 -1.36
C GLY A 32 0.25 -11.17 -1.62
N ILE A 33 -0.86 -11.45 -2.31
CA ILE A 33 -1.89 -10.43 -2.63
C ILE A 33 -2.60 -9.96 -1.36
N GLU A 34 -3.00 -10.90 -0.51
CA GLU A 34 -3.65 -10.58 0.77
C GLU A 34 -2.67 -9.86 1.70
N SER A 35 -1.43 -10.35 1.80
CA SER A 35 -0.37 -9.73 2.59
C SER A 35 -0.12 -8.28 2.16
N TRP A 36 -0.01 -8.03 0.86
CA TRP A 36 0.18 -6.68 0.31
C TRP A 36 -1.04 -5.78 0.59
N SER A 37 -2.25 -6.30 0.50
CA SER A 37 -3.48 -5.56 0.80
C SER A 37 -3.54 -5.15 2.28
N GLU A 38 -3.22 -6.05 3.19
CA GLU A 38 -3.16 -5.76 4.63
C GLU A 38 -2.07 -4.74 4.96
N HIS A 39 -0.88 -4.86 4.36
CA HIS A 39 0.18 -3.88 4.54
C HIS A 39 -0.25 -2.47 4.11
N ARG A 40 -0.90 -2.34 2.96
CA ARG A 40 -1.40 -1.04 2.48
C ARG A 40 -2.47 -0.47 3.41
N ARG A 41 -3.39 -1.32 3.89
CA ARG A 41 -4.47 -0.91 4.78
C ARG A 41 -4.00 -0.45 6.15
N THR A 42 -2.98 -1.13 6.72
CA THR A 42 -2.57 -0.96 8.12
C THR A 42 -1.23 -0.25 8.31
N GLY A 43 -0.40 -0.21 7.28
CA GLY A 43 0.99 0.24 7.39
C GLY A 43 1.93 -0.78 8.06
N TYR A 44 1.43 -1.99 8.37
CA TYR A 44 2.19 -3.03 9.05
C TYR A 44 2.27 -4.32 8.23
N PRO A 45 3.32 -5.14 8.42
CA PRO A 45 4.52 -4.86 9.20
C PRO A 45 5.35 -3.73 8.57
N LYS A 46 6.21 -3.09 9.33
CA LYS A 46 7.19 -2.13 8.78
C LYS A 46 8.23 -2.89 7.98
N LEU A 47 8.09 -2.83 6.67
CA LEU A 47 8.99 -3.51 5.73
C LEU A 47 10.30 -2.74 5.56
N LEU A 48 11.34 -3.46 5.18
CA LEU A 48 12.60 -2.83 4.80
C LEU A 48 12.43 -2.04 3.49
N PRO A 49 13.10 -0.89 3.35
CA PRO A 49 13.09 -0.12 2.11
C PRO A 49 13.57 -0.95 0.91
N VAL A 50 13.00 -0.70 -0.25
CA VAL A 50 13.40 -1.36 -1.50
C VAL A 50 14.78 -0.85 -1.93
N VAL A 51 15.76 -1.74 -2.07
CA VAL A 51 17.14 -1.37 -2.41
C VAL A 51 17.25 -0.76 -3.82
N VAL A 52 16.53 -1.33 -4.79
CA VAL A 52 16.49 -0.84 -6.17
C VAL A 52 15.04 -0.61 -6.58
N ASN A 53 14.65 0.64 -6.71
CA ASN A 53 13.31 1.03 -7.11
C ASN A 53 13.33 1.58 -8.55
N LYS A 54 12.68 0.87 -9.46
CA LYS A 54 12.46 1.30 -10.85
C LYS A 54 10.99 1.65 -11.14
N GLY A 55 10.17 1.68 -10.10
CA GLY A 55 8.75 2.01 -10.21
C GLY A 55 8.51 3.50 -10.46
N ARG A 56 7.61 3.82 -11.38
CA ARG A 56 7.23 5.22 -11.66
C ARG A 56 6.51 5.81 -10.46
N ASN A 57 7.08 6.86 -9.86
CA ASN A 57 6.56 7.55 -8.67
C ASN A 57 6.24 6.58 -7.51
N VAL A 58 7.08 5.59 -7.30
CA VAL A 58 7.01 4.68 -6.16
C VAL A 58 8.08 5.08 -5.17
N SER A 59 7.70 5.29 -3.90
CA SER A 59 8.67 5.55 -2.83
C SER A 59 9.45 4.28 -2.49
N THR A 60 10.73 4.43 -2.14
CA THR A 60 11.56 3.32 -1.65
C THR A 60 11.10 2.82 -0.28
N GLU A 61 10.56 3.70 0.57
CA GLU A 61 10.06 3.35 1.90
C GLU A 61 8.64 2.76 1.83
N ALA A 62 7.73 3.43 1.12
CA ALA A 62 6.32 3.04 1.07
C ALA A 62 6.04 1.86 0.15
N GLY A 63 6.95 1.58 -0.79
CA GLY A 63 6.76 0.55 -1.80
C GLY A 63 5.62 0.84 -2.79
N MET A 64 5.22 -0.17 -3.53
CA MET A 64 4.15 -0.05 -4.52
C MET A 64 2.77 -0.08 -3.84
N ARG A 65 1.94 0.92 -4.14
CA ARG A 65 0.60 1.10 -3.54
C ARG A 65 -0.53 0.62 -4.44
N ARG A 66 -0.34 0.62 -5.76
CA ARG A 66 -1.28 0.09 -6.73
C ARG A 66 -0.58 -0.37 -8.03
N LEU A 67 -1.27 -1.19 -8.79
CA LEU A 67 -0.88 -1.45 -10.18
C LEU A 67 -1.38 -0.30 -11.06
N MET A 68 -0.55 0.12 -12.01
CA MET A 68 -0.97 1.07 -13.05
C MET A 68 -1.94 0.40 -14.03
N TYR A 69 -2.72 1.20 -14.74
CA TYR A 69 -3.56 0.68 -15.82
C TYR A 69 -2.70 0.09 -16.95
N PRO A 70 -3.15 -0.99 -17.60
CA PRO A 70 -2.43 -1.56 -18.72
C PRO A 70 -2.38 -0.61 -19.92
N ASN A 71 -1.34 -0.76 -20.76
CA ASN A 71 -1.12 0.13 -21.90
C ASN A 71 -2.28 0.10 -22.91
N GLU A 72 -2.99 -1.01 -23.02
CA GLU A 72 -4.15 -1.16 -23.90
C GLU A 72 -5.27 -0.18 -23.55
N GLU A 73 -5.45 0.14 -22.27
CA GLU A 73 -6.45 1.12 -21.84
C GLU A 73 -6.13 2.53 -22.35
N TYR A 74 -4.86 2.88 -22.44
CA TYR A 74 -4.44 4.19 -22.97
C TYR A 74 -4.72 4.33 -24.48
N THR A 75 -4.69 3.23 -25.23
CA THR A 75 -4.89 3.24 -26.68
C THR A 75 -6.33 2.98 -27.08
N GLN A 76 -7.04 2.09 -26.39
CA GLN A 76 -8.36 1.61 -26.80
C GLN A 76 -9.51 2.26 -26.02
N ASN A 77 -9.23 2.76 -24.81
CA ASN A 77 -10.27 3.28 -23.90
C ASN A 77 -9.88 4.60 -23.24
N SER A 78 -9.12 5.43 -23.94
CA SER A 78 -8.51 6.64 -23.41
C SER A 78 -9.49 7.62 -22.75
N PHE A 79 -10.72 7.75 -23.29
CA PHE A 79 -11.73 8.62 -22.71
C PHE A 79 -12.16 8.19 -21.30
N HIS A 80 -12.51 6.93 -21.13
CA HIS A 80 -12.93 6.40 -19.82
C HIS A 80 -11.74 6.29 -18.86
N LEU A 81 -10.57 5.97 -19.37
CA LEU A 81 -9.35 5.95 -18.59
C LEU A 81 -9.03 7.33 -17.99
N ASN A 82 -9.11 8.41 -18.78
CA ASN A 82 -8.88 9.77 -18.27
C ASN A 82 -9.88 10.14 -17.18
N ASN A 83 -11.14 9.76 -17.33
CA ASN A 83 -12.14 9.95 -16.27
C ASN A 83 -11.79 9.17 -15.00
N ALA A 84 -11.38 7.91 -15.11
CA ALA A 84 -10.95 7.09 -13.97
C ALA A 84 -9.70 7.68 -13.27
N ILE A 85 -8.74 8.17 -14.04
CA ILE A 85 -7.54 8.83 -13.50
C ILE A 85 -7.93 10.12 -12.73
N ASN A 86 -8.85 10.92 -13.25
CA ASN A 86 -9.33 12.12 -12.56
C ASN A 86 -10.02 11.79 -11.23
N VAL A 87 -10.83 10.72 -11.20
CA VAL A 87 -11.43 10.23 -9.95
C VAL A 87 -10.34 9.76 -8.99
N LEU A 88 -9.37 8.99 -9.48
CA LEU A 88 -8.25 8.51 -8.66
C LEU A 88 -7.45 9.66 -8.03
N ILE A 89 -7.13 10.70 -8.80
CA ILE A 89 -6.43 11.89 -8.29
C ILE A 89 -7.26 12.56 -7.17
N LYS A 90 -8.55 12.71 -7.39
CA LYS A 90 -9.46 13.38 -6.45
C LYS A 90 -9.62 12.60 -5.14
N GLU A 91 -9.62 11.27 -5.22
CA GLU A 91 -9.85 10.39 -4.06
C GLU A 91 -8.56 9.93 -3.38
N SER A 92 -7.41 10.13 -4.01
CA SER A 92 -6.11 9.72 -3.46
C SER A 92 -5.76 10.53 -2.22
N SER A 93 -5.33 9.84 -1.17
CA SER A 93 -4.93 10.47 0.09
C SER A 93 -3.57 11.16 0.04
N ASN A 94 -2.71 10.76 -0.89
CA ASN A 94 -1.34 11.28 -0.98
C ASN A 94 -1.09 12.24 -2.15
N ASN A 95 -2.14 12.59 -2.89
CA ASN A 95 -2.09 13.55 -4.01
C ASN A 95 -0.95 13.29 -5.03
N GLN A 96 -0.54 12.06 -5.19
CA GLN A 96 0.59 11.63 -6.04
C GLN A 96 0.24 11.57 -7.54
N GLY A 97 -0.75 12.34 -7.96
CA GLY A 97 -0.96 12.70 -9.35
C GLY A 97 -1.10 11.54 -10.34
N GLY A 98 -2.27 10.91 -10.41
CA GLY A 98 -2.66 10.12 -11.55
C GLY A 98 -2.29 8.65 -11.52
N ASP A 99 -2.07 8.05 -12.69
CA ASP A 99 -1.80 6.64 -12.83
C ASP A 99 -0.32 6.32 -12.57
N THR A 100 0.03 6.21 -11.31
CA THR A 100 1.38 5.82 -10.87
C THR A 100 1.32 4.69 -9.84
N GLY A 101 2.40 3.96 -9.69
CA GLY A 101 2.51 2.90 -8.69
C GLY A 101 2.51 3.39 -7.24
N GLY A 102 2.77 4.68 -7.03
CA GLY A 102 2.77 5.31 -5.69
C GLY A 102 1.46 5.98 -5.31
N THR A 103 0.48 6.07 -6.21
CA THR A 103 -0.81 6.69 -5.93
C THR A 103 -1.63 5.80 -5.00
N HIS A 104 -2.08 6.35 -3.87
CA HIS A 104 -2.93 5.63 -2.92
C HIS A 104 -4.36 5.51 -3.45
N VAL A 105 -4.96 4.37 -3.26
CA VAL A 105 -6.39 4.17 -3.50
C VAL A 105 -7.20 4.69 -2.29
N TRP A 106 -8.50 4.90 -2.46
CA TRP A 106 -9.37 5.53 -1.46
C TRP A 106 -9.34 4.91 -0.05
N TRP A 107 -9.08 3.61 0.07
CA TRP A 107 -9.01 2.90 1.35
C TRP A 107 -7.59 2.79 1.91
N ASP A 108 -6.58 3.05 1.11
CA ASP A 108 -5.17 3.09 1.49
C ASP A 108 -4.83 4.48 2.07
N ARG A 109 -5.43 4.77 3.23
CA ARG A 109 -5.37 6.11 3.85
C ARG A 109 -4.41 6.22 5.01
N LYS A 110 -3.88 5.11 5.51
CA LYS A 110 -2.86 5.16 6.54
C LYS A 110 -1.58 5.64 5.89
N ALA A 111 -1.29 6.94 6.01
CA ALA A 111 0.01 7.47 5.69
C ALA A 111 1.03 6.75 6.58
N ASN A 112 2.10 6.26 5.98
CA ASN A 112 3.28 5.89 6.73
C ASN A 112 3.88 7.20 7.24
N GLU A 113 3.41 7.67 8.39
CA GLU A 113 4.03 8.74 9.15
C GLU A 113 5.32 8.26 9.79
#